data_293fc318770923c7abdfd93a051266a1
#
_entry.id   293fc318770923c7abdfd93a051266a1
#
_cell.length_a   1.000
_cell.length_b   1.000
_cell.length_c   1.000
_cell.angle_alpha   90.00
_cell.angle_beta   90.00
_cell.angle_gamma   90.00
#
_symmetry.space_group_name_H-M   'P 1'
#
loop_
_entity.id
_entity.type
_entity.pdbx_description
1 polymer ?
#
loop_
_entity_poly.entity_id
_entity_poly.type
_entity_poly.pdbx_seq_one_letter_code
_entity_poly.pdbx_strand_id
1 'polypeptide(L)'
;LELHSPIKDKGDKTLLVALSDFHYGLEINEFNNTYNTTIFLERLEHLLCETIDKIKSEKISHIVVLGIGDFISGIIHNAIRIESRENVISQVINVSEALISFIDKLANFGYIDYYDCVGNHSRLFEDKNNCLAKESFDLLIHYILEQRFIHETNVNIHDFTISERIGE
;
A
#
# COMPACT_ATOMS: atom_id res chain seq x y z
N LEU A 1 6.84 3.53 20.57
CA LEU A 1 6.95 2.55 19.49
C LEU A 1 7.17 1.19 20.16
N GLU A 2 6.16 0.32 20.09
CA GLU A 2 6.35 -1.09 20.45
C GLU A 2 6.92 -1.77 19.22
N LEU A 3 8.13 -2.32 19.33
CA LEU A 3 8.75 -3.12 18.29
C LEU A 3 8.13 -4.52 18.31
N HIS A 4 7.85 -5.06 17.14
CA HIS A 4 7.32 -6.40 17.03
C HIS A 4 8.34 -7.44 17.47
N SER A 5 7.87 -8.43 18.21
CA SER A 5 8.74 -9.53 18.65
C SER A 5 8.99 -10.48 17.47
N PRO A 6 10.22 -10.97 17.30
CA PRO A 6 10.52 -11.91 16.22
C PRO A 6 9.70 -13.20 16.38
N ILE A 7 9.09 -13.62 15.27
CA ILE A 7 8.29 -14.85 15.22
C ILE A 7 9.22 -16.06 15.22
N LYS A 8 8.95 -17.01 16.12
CA LYS A 8 9.86 -18.14 16.36
C LYS A 8 9.68 -19.32 15.41
N ASP A 9 8.49 -19.47 14.82
CA ASP A 9 8.18 -20.59 13.92
C ASP A 9 8.11 -20.11 12.48
N LYS A 10 9.04 -20.56 11.66
CA LYS A 10 8.96 -20.37 10.19
C LYS A 10 8.04 -21.46 9.63
N GLY A 11 6.83 -21.08 9.24
CA GLY A 11 6.01 -21.93 8.39
C GLY A 11 6.65 -22.04 6.99
N ASP A 12 6.35 -23.14 6.28
CA ASP A 12 6.86 -23.36 4.91
C ASP A 12 6.08 -22.59 3.84
N LYS A 13 5.06 -21.81 4.25
CA LYS A 13 4.15 -21.11 3.34
C LYS A 13 4.39 -19.60 3.36
N THR A 14 4.39 -19.01 2.18
CA THR A 14 4.38 -17.57 1.97
C THR A 14 3.01 -17.14 1.45
N LEU A 15 2.45 -16.11 2.04
CA LEU A 15 1.24 -15.44 1.54
C LEU A 15 1.63 -14.23 0.73
N LEU A 16 1.10 -14.12 -0.47
CA LEU A 16 1.24 -12.93 -1.30
C LEU A 16 -0.05 -12.11 -1.23
N VAL A 17 0.07 -10.83 -0.87
CA VAL A 17 -1.02 -9.85 -0.83
C VAL A 17 -0.72 -8.76 -1.82
N ALA A 18 -1.55 -8.61 -2.85
CA ALA A 18 -1.40 -7.56 -3.85
C ALA A 18 -2.36 -6.39 -3.55
N LEU A 19 -1.81 -5.18 -3.49
CA LEU A 19 -2.51 -3.93 -3.26
C LEU A 19 -2.35 -3.03 -4.48
N SER A 20 -3.45 -2.67 -5.16
CA SER A 20 -3.44 -1.86 -6.37
C SER A 20 -4.70 -1.02 -6.48
N ASP A 21 -4.61 0.06 -7.25
CA ASP A 21 -5.76 0.85 -7.71
C ASP A 21 -6.66 1.35 -6.57
N PHE A 22 -6.07 1.82 -5.49
CA PHE A 22 -6.82 2.40 -4.39
C PHE A 22 -7.50 3.70 -4.79
N HIS A 23 -6.85 4.49 -5.64
CA HIS A 23 -7.32 5.82 -6.04
C HIS A 23 -7.86 6.62 -4.86
N TYR A 24 -7.12 6.58 -3.73
CA TYR A 24 -7.51 7.28 -2.52
C TYR A 24 -7.75 8.78 -2.82
N GLY A 25 -8.83 9.32 -2.29
CA GLY A 25 -9.30 10.68 -2.56
C GLY A 25 -10.31 10.79 -3.69
N LEU A 26 -10.52 9.74 -4.51
CA LEU A 26 -11.56 9.71 -5.51
C LEU A 26 -12.94 9.65 -4.84
N GLU A 27 -13.88 10.48 -5.31
CA GLU A 27 -15.28 10.41 -4.91
C GLU A 27 -16.16 10.07 -6.10
N ILE A 28 -16.91 8.99 -5.98
CA ILE A 28 -17.93 8.56 -6.95
C ILE A 28 -19.25 8.46 -6.21
N ASN A 29 -20.27 9.11 -6.73
CA ASN A 29 -21.63 9.02 -6.23
C ASN A 29 -22.61 8.93 -7.38
N GLU A 30 -22.68 7.77 -7.99
CA GLU A 30 -23.53 7.46 -9.13
C GLU A 30 -24.59 6.42 -8.75
N PHE A 31 -25.62 6.27 -9.59
CA PHE A 31 -26.78 5.41 -9.30
C PHE A 31 -26.40 3.97 -8.89
N ASN A 32 -25.35 3.38 -9.49
CA ASN A 32 -24.92 2.00 -9.23
C ASN A 32 -23.48 1.91 -8.70
N ASN A 33 -22.83 3.02 -8.38
CA ASN A 33 -21.46 3.02 -7.93
C ASN A 33 -21.20 4.14 -6.92
N THR A 34 -20.74 3.76 -5.75
CA THR A 34 -20.32 4.71 -4.73
C THR A 34 -18.92 4.34 -4.27
N TYR A 35 -18.04 5.33 -4.25
CA TYR A 35 -16.68 5.18 -3.74
C TYR A 35 -16.25 6.48 -3.05
N ASN A 36 -15.57 6.36 -1.92
CA ASN A 36 -14.99 7.46 -1.16
C ASN A 36 -13.96 6.93 -0.17
N THR A 37 -13.32 7.82 0.58
CA THR A 37 -12.29 7.45 1.56
C THR A 37 -12.80 6.52 2.67
N THR A 38 -14.05 6.64 3.07
CA THR A 38 -14.66 5.74 4.09
C THR A 38 -14.77 4.33 3.54
N ILE A 39 -15.32 4.18 2.32
CA ILE A 39 -15.44 2.86 1.66
C ILE A 39 -14.07 2.24 1.41
N PHE A 40 -13.07 3.06 1.05
CA PHE A 40 -11.69 2.58 0.93
C PHE A 40 -11.20 1.96 2.24
N LEU A 41 -11.33 2.68 3.36
CA LEU A 41 -10.88 2.20 4.67
C LEU A 41 -11.62 0.92 5.11
N GLU A 42 -12.92 0.85 4.89
CA GLU A 42 -13.74 -0.34 5.16
C GLU A 42 -13.27 -1.56 4.34
N ARG A 43 -12.97 -1.36 3.06
CA ARG A 43 -12.45 -2.42 2.18
C ARG A 43 -11.05 -2.88 2.59
N LEU A 44 -10.18 -1.94 2.96
CA LEU A 44 -8.82 -2.26 3.42
C LEU A 44 -8.86 -3.03 4.75
N GLU A 45 -9.72 -2.64 5.69
CA GLU A 45 -9.90 -3.37 6.95
C GLU A 45 -10.50 -4.76 6.73
N HIS A 46 -11.46 -4.90 5.81
CA HIS A 46 -11.98 -6.22 5.44
C HIS A 46 -10.90 -7.11 4.86
N LEU A 47 -10.10 -6.61 3.91
CA LEU A 47 -8.95 -7.34 3.34
C LEU A 47 -7.96 -7.75 4.43
N LEU A 48 -7.68 -6.87 5.39
CA LEU A 48 -6.82 -7.18 6.52
C LEU A 48 -7.36 -8.33 7.36
N CYS A 49 -8.65 -8.31 7.70
CA CYS A 49 -9.29 -9.38 8.47
C CYS A 49 -9.19 -10.73 7.75
N GLU A 50 -9.56 -10.77 6.47
CA GLU A 50 -9.46 -11.99 5.64
C GLU A 50 -8.01 -12.50 5.54
N THR A 51 -7.05 -11.57 5.41
CA THR A 51 -5.62 -11.89 5.37
C THR A 51 -5.16 -12.53 6.69
N ILE A 52 -5.53 -11.94 7.83
CA ILE A 52 -5.20 -12.47 9.16
C ILE A 52 -5.82 -13.85 9.39
N ASP A 53 -7.07 -14.03 9.00
CA ASP A 53 -7.75 -15.32 9.14
C ASP A 53 -7.08 -16.41 8.28
N LYS A 54 -6.63 -16.04 7.07
CA LYS A 54 -5.84 -16.94 6.20
C LYS A 54 -4.50 -17.28 6.84
N ILE A 55 -3.77 -16.29 7.37
CA ILE A 55 -2.50 -16.50 8.06
C ILE A 55 -2.65 -17.49 9.23
N LYS A 56 -3.67 -17.28 10.06
CA LYS A 56 -3.93 -18.14 11.22
C LYS A 56 -4.33 -19.56 10.81
N SER A 57 -5.24 -19.69 9.86
CA SER A 57 -5.76 -21.00 9.43
C SER A 57 -4.70 -21.86 8.76
N GLU A 58 -3.78 -21.26 8.01
CA GLU A 58 -2.74 -21.99 7.28
C GLU A 58 -1.36 -21.94 7.95
N LYS A 59 -1.24 -21.31 9.12
CA LYS A 59 0.01 -21.15 9.87
C LYS A 59 1.13 -20.50 9.04
N ILE A 60 0.78 -19.43 8.34
CA ILE A 60 1.71 -18.67 7.52
C ILE A 60 2.55 -17.78 8.44
N SER A 61 3.85 -17.69 8.19
CA SER A 61 4.76 -16.83 8.94
C SER A 61 5.56 -15.86 8.07
N HIS A 62 5.40 -15.96 6.74
CA HIS A 62 6.02 -15.05 5.80
C HIS A 62 4.96 -14.46 4.87
N ILE A 63 4.91 -13.15 4.79
CA ILE A 63 3.92 -12.39 4.05
C ILE A 63 4.66 -11.45 3.11
N VAL A 64 4.36 -11.55 1.83
CA VAL A 64 4.84 -10.63 0.81
C VAL A 64 3.70 -9.69 0.44
N VAL A 65 3.90 -8.40 0.64
CA VAL A 65 2.94 -7.36 0.26
C VAL A 65 3.46 -6.65 -0.98
N LEU A 66 2.69 -6.67 -2.05
CA LEU A 66 3.01 -6.01 -3.31
C LEU A 66 2.15 -4.75 -3.47
N GLY A 67 2.77 -3.58 -3.46
CA GLY A 67 2.18 -2.31 -3.85
C GLY A 67 2.30 -2.11 -5.36
N ILE A 68 1.20 -2.27 -6.10
CA ILE A 68 1.23 -2.22 -7.58
C ILE A 68 0.82 -0.82 -8.09
N GLY A 69 1.04 0.21 -7.30
CA GLY A 69 0.80 1.61 -7.67
C GLY A 69 -0.67 2.03 -7.67
N ASP A 70 -0.90 3.24 -8.13
CA ASP A 70 -2.20 3.93 -8.18
C ASP A 70 -2.90 3.99 -6.81
N PHE A 71 -2.11 4.23 -5.76
CA PHE A 71 -2.62 4.36 -4.40
C PHE A 71 -3.42 5.63 -4.18
N ILE A 72 -3.13 6.69 -4.92
CA ILE A 72 -3.83 7.98 -4.85
C ILE A 72 -4.57 8.28 -6.16
N SER A 73 -5.62 9.08 -6.09
CA SER A 73 -6.29 9.59 -7.29
C SER A 73 -5.46 10.64 -8.04
N GLY A 74 -4.54 11.29 -7.32
CA GLY A 74 -3.51 12.15 -7.89
C GLY A 74 -4.04 13.48 -8.43
N ILE A 75 -3.25 14.07 -9.34
CA ILE A 75 -3.51 15.42 -9.88
C ILE A 75 -3.58 15.49 -11.41
N ILE A 76 -3.29 14.39 -12.10
CA ILE A 76 -3.14 14.40 -13.57
C ILE A 76 -4.46 14.55 -14.32
N HIS A 77 -5.58 14.21 -13.69
CA HIS A 77 -6.92 14.34 -14.27
C HIS A 77 -7.67 15.49 -13.59
N ASN A 78 -7.84 16.61 -14.29
CA ASN A 78 -8.48 17.81 -13.74
C ASN A 78 -9.90 17.56 -13.19
N ALA A 79 -10.70 16.73 -13.84
CA ALA A 79 -12.04 16.37 -13.36
C ALA A 79 -11.96 15.70 -11.98
N ILE A 80 -11.15 14.65 -11.84
CA ILE A 80 -10.95 13.91 -10.58
C ILE A 80 -10.38 14.83 -9.50
N ARG A 81 -9.42 15.69 -9.85
CA ARG A 81 -8.80 16.64 -8.92
C ARG A 81 -9.80 17.64 -8.34
N ILE A 82 -10.78 18.10 -9.15
CA ILE A 82 -11.80 19.07 -8.70
C ILE A 82 -12.85 18.38 -7.83
N GLU A 83 -13.20 17.14 -8.15
CA GLU A 83 -14.19 16.34 -7.42
C GLU A 83 -13.64 15.71 -6.14
N SER A 84 -12.31 15.59 -6.03
CA SER A 84 -11.66 15.04 -4.84
C SER A 84 -11.83 15.99 -3.64
N ARG A 85 -12.26 15.47 -2.50
CA ARG A 85 -12.35 16.26 -1.25
C ARG A 85 -10.99 16.58 -0.66
N GLU A 86 -9.98 15.79 -0.98
CA GLU A 86 -8.64 15.90 -0.41
C GLU A 86 -7.66 16.39 -1.46
N ASN A 87 -6.81 17.33 -1.08
CA ASN A 87 -5.67 17.70 -1.91
C ASN A 87 -4.65 16.54 -1.96
N VAL A 88 -3.78 16.54 -2.97
CA VAL A 88 -2.84 15.44 -3.19
C VAL A 88 -1.89 15.17 -2.02
N ILE A 89 -1.50 16.21 -1.27
CA ILE A 89 -0.62 16.04 -0.10
C ILE A 89 -1.36 15.26 1.00
N SER A 90 -2.63 15.61 1.26
CA SER A 90 -3.47 14.86 2.19
C SER A 90 -3.70 13.42 1.73
N GLN A 91 -3.90 13.20 0.43
CA GLN A 91 -4.02 11.85 -0.14
C GLN A 91 -2.77 11.00 0.15
N VAL A 92 -1.57 11.54 -0.09
CA VAL A 92 -0.29 10.86 0.19
C VAL A 92 -0.16 10.53 1.67
N ILE A 93 -0.42 11.50 2.56
CA ILE A 93 -0.29 11.30 4.01
C ILE A 93 -1.27 10.21 4.47
N ASN A 94 -2.55 10.36 4.13
CA ASN A 94 -3.61 9.49 4.64
C ASN A 94 -3.49 8.05 4.09
N VAL A 95 -3.12 7.87 2.82
CA VAL A 95 -2.89 6.52 2.27
C VAL A 95 -1.65 5.88 2.86
N SER A 96 -0.60 6.66 3.13
CA SER A 96 0.59 6.15 3.82
C SER A 96 0.25 5.68 5.23
N GLU A 97 -0.54 6.44 5.99
CA GLU A 97 -1.02 6.04 7.32
C GLU A 97 -1.87 4.76 7.27
N ALA A 98 -2.74 4.62 6.26
CA ALA A 98 -3.54 3.42 6.05
C ALA A 98 -2.66 2.19 5.75
N LEU A 99 -1.66 2.33 4.87
CA LEU A 99 -0.69 1.27 4.55
C LEU A 99 0.18 0.91 5.76
N ILE A 100 0.65 1.90 6.52
CA ILE A 100 1.39 1.68 7.77
C ILE A 100 0.54 0.86 8.74
N SER A 101 -0.71 1.26 8.96
CA SER A 101 -1.61 0.52 9.85
C SER A 101 -1.87 -0.91 9.38
N PHE A 102 -2.00 -1.13 8.08
CA PHE A 102 -2.19 -2.45 7.47
C PHE A 102 -0.96 -3.34 7.70
N ILE A 103 0.23 -2.85 7.36
CA ILE A 103 1.49 -3.59 7.52
C ILE A 103 1.79 -3.85 9.00
N ASP A 104 1.61 -2.85 9.86
CA ASP A 104 1.87 -2.93 11.31
C ASP A 104 1.01 -4.02 11.98
N LYS A 105 -0.28 -4.09 11.61
CA LYS A 105 -1.17 -5.15 12.09
C LYS A 105 -0.77 -6.54 11.58
N LEU A 106 -0.34 -6.67 10.32
CA LEU A 106 0.14 -7.94 9.76
C LEU A 106 1.46 -8.38 10.40
N ALA A 107 2.34 -7.46 10.76
CA ALA A 107 3.63 -7.72 11.39
C ALA A 107 3.51 -8.44 12.75
N ASN A 108 2.34 -8.40 13.39
CA ASN A 108 2.08 -9.21 14.59
C ASN A 108 1.98 -10.71 14.30
N PHE A 109 1.85 -11.11 13.03
CA PHE A 109 1.60 -12.49 12.63
C PHE A 109 2.74 -13.13 11.84
N GLY A 110 3.66 -12.33 11.26
CA GLY A 110 4.73 -12.87 10.43
C GLY A 110 5.81 -11.86 10.05
N TYR A 111 6.76 -12.35 9.26
CA TYR A 111 7.72 -11.50 8.57
C TYR A 111 7.06 -10.89 7.34
N ILE A 112 7.29 -9.60 7.14
CA ILE A 112 6.75 -8.85 6.02
C ILE A 112 7.89 -8.45 5.11
N ASP A 113 7.80 -8.81 3.83
CA ASP A 113 8.55 -8.21 2.74
C ASP A 113 7.59 -7.35 1.90
N TYR A 114 7.86 -6.06 1.83
CA TYR A 114 7.08 -5.12 1.04
C TYR A 114 7.85 -4.68 -0.19
N TYR A 115 7.22 -4.81 -1.34
CA TYR A 115 7.72 -4.33 -2.63
C TYR A 115 6.68 -3.43 -3.27
N ASP A 116 7.11 -2.39 -3.97
CA ASP A 116 6.19 -1.55 -4.70
C ASP A 116 6.72 -1.06 -6.05
N CYS A 117 5.82 -0.51 -6.84
CA CYS A 117 6.13 0.15 -8.09
C CYS A 117 5.26 1.40 -8.27
N VAL A 118 5.67 2.30 -9.16
CA VAL A 118 4.91 3.52 -9.47
C VAL A 118 3.67 3.20 -10.30
N GLY A 119 2.55 3.78 -9.90
CA GLY A 119 1.34 3.88 -10.70
C GLY A 119 1.39 5.04 -11.70
N ASN A 120 0.35 5.14 -12.51
CA ASN A 120 0.25 6.23 -13.46
C ASN A 120 -0.49 7.46 -12.89
N HIS A 121 -1.35 7.30 -11.90
CA HIS A 121 -2.10 8.40 -11.28
C HIS A 121 -1.26 9.25 -10.34
N SER A 122 -0.22 8.71 -9.78
CA SER A 122 0.69 9.40 -8.86
C SER A 122 1.76 10.27 -9.52
N ARG A 123 1.78 10.34 -10.87
CA ARG A 123 2.71 11.23 -11.59
C ARG A 123 2.51 12.70 -11.24
N LEU A 124 3.60 13.47 -11.29
CA LEU A 124 3.56 14.92 -11.11
C LEU A 124 3.03 15.67 -12.35
N PHE A 125 3.14 15.07 -13.54
CA PHE A 125 2.75 15.70 -14.81
C PHE A 125 1.76 14.83 -15.58
N GLU A 126 0.80 15.49 -16.23
CA GLU A 126 -0.22 14.83 -17.05
C GLU A 126 0.39 14.14 -18.28
N ASP A 127 1.31 14.83 -18.98
CA ASP A 127 1.99 14.29 -20.16
C ASP A 127 3.07 13.28 -19.76
N LYS A 128 2.88 12.03 -20.16
CA LYS A 128 3.83 10.91 -19.93
C LYS A 128 5.22 11.19 -20.47
N ASN A 129 5.32 11.92 -21.61
CA ASN A 129 6.60 12.18 -22.26
C ASN A 129 7.43 13.22 -21.52
N ASN A 130 6.79 14.00 -20.67
CA ASN A 130 7.42 15.04 -19.87
C ASN A 130 7.65 14.62 -18.41
N CYS A 131 7.27 13.39 -18.04
CA CYS A 131 7.40 12.87 -16.69
C CYS A 131 8.51 11.82 -16.61
N LEU A 132 9.46 12.04 -15.72
CA LEU A 132 10.42 10.99 -15.37
C LEU A 132 9.74 9.95 -14.48
N ALA A 133 10.09 8.68 -14.63
CA ALA A 133 9.53 7.60 -13.82
C ALA A 133 9.71 7.83 -12.30
N LYS A 134 10.71 8.61 -11.91
CA LYS A 134 10.99 8.99 -10.51
C LYS A 134 10.23 10.22 -10.03
N GLU A 135 9.43 10.87 -10.88
CA GLU A 135 8.59 12.01 -10.51
C GLU A 135 7.18 11.54 -10.19
N SER A 136 7.07 10.81 -9.08
CA SER A 136 5.83 10.20 -8.63
C SER A 136 5.64 10.35 -7.13
N PHE A 137 4.40 10.60 -6.72
CA PHE A 137 4.02 10.60 -5.30
C PHE A 137 4.13 9.22 -4.66
N ASP A 138 4.09 8.12 -5.42
CA ASP A 138 4.31 6.78 -4.87
C ASP A 138 5.70 6.63 -4.26
N LEU A 139 6.72 7.33 -4.77
CA LEU A 139 8.04 7.37 -4.15
C LEU A 139 8.04 8.05 -2.77
N LEU A 140 7.16 9.02 -2.57
CA LEU A 140 7.02 9.66 -1.27
C LEU A 140 6.29 8.73 -0.29
N ILE A 141 5.28 7.99 -0.76
CA ILE A 141 4.60 6.95 0.02
C ILE A 141 5.61 5.88 0.44
N HIS A 142 6.39 5.37 -0.51
CA HIS A 142 7.47 4.42 -0.25
C HIS A 142 8.43 4.92 0.84
N TYR A 143 8.95 6.13 0.69
CA TYR A 143 9.86 6.73 1.67
C TYR A 143 9.23 6.83 3.07
N ILE A 144 7.96 7.20 3.16
CA ILE A 144 7.25 7.27 4.46
C ILE A 144 7.17 5.88 5.10
N LEU A 145 6.86 4.83 4.33
CA LEU A 145 6.85 3.44 4.80
C LEU A 145 8.24 3.01 5.26
N GLU A 146 9.27 3.26 4.46
CA GLU A 146 10.66 2.94 4.81
C GLU A 146 11.07 3.58 6.13
N GLN A 147 10.83 4.88 6.30
CA GLN A 147 11.16 5.61 7.53
C GLN A 147 10.37 5.08 8.74
N ARG A 148 9.12 4.66 8.54
CA ARG A 148 8.29 4.10 9.63
C ARG A 148 8.83 2.75 10.10
N PHE A 149 9.29 1.90 9.20
CA PHE A 149 9.66 0.52 9.50
C PHE A 149 11.18 0.28 9.60
N ILE A 150 12.02 1.31 9.47
CA ILE A 150 13.49 1.21 9.44
C ILE A 150 14.08 0.52 10.69
N HIS A 151 13.39 0.52 11.80
CA HIS A 151 13.83 -0.11 13.05
C HIS A 151 13.07 -1.40 13.40
N GLU A 152 12.11 -1.81 12.55
CA GLU A 152 11.39 -3.05 12.77
C GLU A 152 12.25 -4.24 12.30
N THR A 153 12.21 -5.32 13.08
CA THR A 153 13.06 -6.49 12.80
C THR A 153 12.39 -7.53 11.90
N ASN A 154 11.08 -7.41 11.73
CA ASN A 154 10.26 -8.34 10.96
C ASN A 154 9.45 -7.67 9.84
N VAL A 155 9.76 -6.42 9.52
CA VAL A 155 9.25 -5.71 8.35
C VAL A 155 10.41 -5.20 7.53
N ASN A 156 10.45 -5.55 6.27
CA ASN A 156 11.47 -5.15 5.33
C ASN A 156 10.81 -4.44 4.14
N ILE A 157 11.12 -3.16 3.99
CA ILE A 157 10.70 -2.36 2.84
C ILE A 157 11.83 -2.42 1.83
N HIS A 158 11.60 -3.08 0.70
CA HIS A 158 12.61 -3.26 -0.35
C HIS A 158 12.72 -2.03 -1.23
N ASP A 159 13.93 -1.81 -1.76
CA ASP A 159 14.19 -0.71 -2.69
C ASP A 159 13.18 -0.70 -3.85
N PHE A 160 12.77 0.49 -4.19
CA PHE A 160 11.89 0.73 -5.31
C PHE A 160 12.51 0.25 -6.64
N THR A 161 11.83 -0.57 -7.41
CA THR A 161 12.30 -1.12 -8.69
C THR A 161 13.23 -2.33 -8.62
N ILE A 162 12.87 -3.32 -7.91
CA ILE A 162 13.61 -4.57 -7.95
C ILE A 162 12.81 -5.63 -8.71
N SER A 163 13.48 -6.38 -9.59
CA SER A 163 12.96 -7.67 -10.04
C SER A 163 13.58 -8.76 -9.17
N GLU A 164 12.87 -9.19 -8.15
CA GLU A 164 13.28 -10.31 -7.33
C GLU A 164 12.43 -11.54 -7.59
N ARG A 165 13.01 -12.73 -7.36
CA ARG A 165 12.24 -13.96 -7.33
C ARG A 165 11.63 -14.11 -5.95
N ILE A 166 10.33 -14.18 -5.87
CA ILE A 166 9.57 -14.51 -4.68
C ILE A 166 9.35 -16.01 -4.66
N GLY A 167 9.99 -16.68 -3.72
CA GLY A 167 9.97 -18.14 -3.61
C GLY A 167 11.04 -18.84 -4.48
N GLU A 168 11.30 -20.11 -4.20
CA GLU A 168 12.11 -21.01 -5.01
C GLU A 168 11.30 -21.67 -6.12
#